data_f8200213fc51326269efef6dbe743248
#
_entry.id   f8200213fc51326269efef6dbe743248
#
_cell.length_a   1.000
_cell.length_b   1.000
_cell.length_c   1.000
_cell.angle_alpha   90.00
_cell.angle_beta   90.00
_cell.angle_gamma   90.00
#
_symmetry.space_group_name_H-M   'P 1'
#
loop_
_entity.id
_entity.type
_entity.pdbx_description
1 polymer ?
#
loop_
_entity_poly.entity_id
_entity_poly.type
_entity_poly.pdbx_seq_one_letter_code
_entity_poly.pdbx_strand_id
1 'polypeptide(L)'
;MNPKQILCVEDEAAIVLPLRYALEREGWSVCWANTGTQALELLSQQSFDFIILDVGLPDLNGFEVCKQLRQKYQTPLLFLTARDDEIDRVVGLEIGADDYCTKPFSAREI
;
A
#
# COMPACT_ATOMS: atom_id res chain seq x y z
N MET A 1 12.72 -20.87 -3.63
CA MET A 1 12.28 -19.81 -2.73
C MET A 1 10.99 -19.17 -3.24
N ASN A 2 10.08 -18.92 -2.36
CA ASN A 2 8.85 -18.22 -2.74
C ASN A 2 9.15 -16.73 -2.98
N PRO A 3 8.56 -16.11 -4.01
CA PRO A 3 8.71 -14.69 -4.20
C PRO A 3 8.08 -13.94 -3.03
N LYS A 4 8.59 -12.73 -2.77
CA LYS A 4 7.99 -11.89 -1.75
C LYS A 4 6.63 -11.39 -2.24
N GLN A 5 5.69 -11.29 -1.32
CA GLN A 5 4.31 -10.91 -1.62
C GLN A 5 4.06 -9.46 -1.23
N ILE A 6 3.61 -8.68 -2.21
CA ILE A 6 3.26 -7.27 -1.98
C ILE A 6 1.76 -7.11 -2.15
N LEU A 7 1.13 -6.45 -1.19
CA LEU A 7 -0.27 -6.02 -1.31
C LEU A 7 -0.28 -4.57 -1.77
N CYS A 8 -0.89 -4.32 -2.93
CA CYS A 8 -1.04 -2.97 -3.46
C CYS A 8 -2.51 -2.57 -3.37
N VAL A 9 -2.82 -1.56 -2.57
CA VAL A 9 -4.18 -1.09 -2.31
C VAL A 9 -4.37 0.24 -3.01
N GLU A 10 -5.03 0.23 -4.17
CA GLU A 10 -5.17 1.37 -5.06
C GLU A 10 -6.35 1.14 -5.99
N ASP A 11 -7.14 2.18 -6.26
CA ASP A 11 -8.29 2.04 -7.15
C ASP A 11 -7.99 2.42 -8.62
N GLU A 12 -6.84 3.01 -8.89
CA GLU A 12 -6.48 3.46 -10.24
C GLU A 12 -5.54 2.48 -10.94
N ALA A 13 -6.05 1.80 -11.98
CA ALA A 13 -5.24 0.86 -12.76
C ALA A 13 -4.02 1.53 -13.38
N ALA A 14 -4.13 2.80 -13.78
CA ALA A 14 -3.02 3.54 -14.37
C ALA A 14 -1.82 3.66 -13.41
N ILE A 15 -2.05 3.56 -12.12
CA ILE A 15 -1.00 3.56 -11.11
C ILE A 15 -0.48 2.14 -10.87
N VAL A 16 -1.42 1.18 -10.73
CA VAL A 16 -1.08 -0.19 -10.34
C VAL A 16 -0.31 -0.93 -11.41
N LEU A 17 -0.73 -0.82 -12.68
CA LEU A 17 -0.16 -1.66 -13.73
C LEU A 17 1.33 -1.43 -13.99
N PRO A 18 1.81 -0.17 -14.11
CA PRO A 18 3.25 0.05 -14.25
C PRO A 18 4.04 -0.38 -13.02
N LEU A 19 3.49 -0.15 -11.82
CA LEU A 19 4.13 -0.54 -10.57
C LEU A 19 4.24 -2.06 -10.48
N ARG A 20 3.16 -2.76 -10.78
CA ARG A 20 3.12 -4.22 -10.77
C ARG A 20 4.15 -4.79 -11.73
N TYR A 21 4.22 -4.24 -12.94
CA TYR A 21 5.18 -4.69 -13.96
C TYR A 21 6.61 -4.55 -13.45
N ALA A 22 6.94 -3.38 -12.88
CA ALA A 22 8.29 -3.14 -12.38
C ALA A 22 8.66 -4.07 -11.23
N LEU A 23 7.74 -4.30 -10.29
CA LEU A 23 7.99 -5.14 -9.14
C LEU A 23 8.08 -6.62 -9.52
N GLU A 24 7.25 -7.07 -10.45
CA GLU A 24 7.30 -8.46 -10.92
C GLU A 24 8.60 -8.77 -11.65
N ARG A 25 9.16 -7.79 -12.33
CA ARG A 25 10.48 -7.94 -12.97
C ARG A 25 11.59 -8.16 -11.94
N GLU A 26 11.42 -7.65 -10.73
CA GLU A 26 12.40 -7.83 -9.65
C GLU A 26 12.13 -9.11 -8.84
N GLY A 27 11.16 -9.92 -9.27
CA GLY A 27 10.88 -11.19 -8.62
C GLY A 27 9.83 -11.12 -7.52
N TRP A 28 9.13 -9.97 -7.35
CA TRP A 28 8.07 -9.84 -6.37
C TRP A 28 6.74 -10.30 -6.97
N SER A 29 5.84 -10.77 -6.12
CA SER A 29 4.48 -11.09 -6.52
C SER A 29 3.56 -10.00 -5.98
N VAL A 30 2.70 -9.43 -6.83
CA VAL A 30 1.85 -8.30 -6.47
C VAL A 30 0.39 -8.72 -6.48
N CYS A 31 -0.28 -8.52 -5.35
CA CYS A 31 -1.71 -8.73 -5.21
C CYS A 31 -2.37 -7.36 -5.14
N TRP A 32 -3.38 -7.14 -5.98
CA TRP A 32 -4.03 -5.83 -6.11
C TRP A 32 -5.39 -5.84 -5.44
N ALA A 33 -5.59 -4.93 -4.47
CA ALA A 33 -6.88 -4.66 -3.85
C ALA A 33 -7.38 -3.30 -4.32
N ASN A 34 -8.62 -3.22 -4.79
CA ASN A 34 -9.22 -1.98 -5.30
C ASN A 34 -9.79 -1.11 -4.18
N THR A 35 -10.07 -1.70 -3.02
CA THR A 35 -10.73 -1.03 -1.90
C THR A 35 -10.05 -1.39 -0.60
N GLY A 36 -10.28 -0.57 0.43
CA GLY A 36 -9.76 -0.86 1.76
C GLY A 36 -10.36 -2.13 2.35
N THR A 37 -11.65 -2.36 2.13
CA THR A 37 -12.31 -3.58 2.60
C THR A 37 -11.68 -4.83 1.99
N GLN A 38 -11.43 -4.82 0.68
CA GLN A 38 -10.79 -5.94 0.00
C GLN A 38 -9.39 -6.18 0.55
N ALA A 39 -8.64 -5.10 0.85
CA ALA A 39 -7.30 -5.21 1.42
C ALA A 39 -7.33 -5.92 2.77
N LEU A 40 -8.27 -5.53 3.65
CA LEU A 40 -8.39 -6.14 4.97
C LEU A 40 -8.78 -7.62 4.87
N GLU A 41 -9.64 -7.97 3.92
CA GLU A 41 -9.98 -9.37 3.66
C GLU A 41 -8.78 -10.18 3.22
N LEU A 42 -7.99 -9.65 2.29
CA LEU A 42 -6.80 -10.35 1.80
C LEU A 42 -5.78 -10.54 2.91
N LEU A 43 -5.61 -9.54 3.77
CA LEU A 43 -4.69 -9.65 4.92
C LEU A 43 -5.13 -10.76 5.89
N SER A 44 -6.42 -11.02 6.00
CA SER A 44 -6.93 -12.08 6.86
C SER A 44 -6.74 -13.47 6.26
N GLN A 45 -6.53 -13.56 4.95
CA GLN A 45 -6.45 -14.82 4.22
C GLN A 45 -5.02 -15.26 3.92
N GLN A 46 -4.09 -14.31 3.79
CA GLN A 46 -2.70 -14.63 3.45
C GLN A 46 -1.75 -13.59 4.02
N SER A 47 -0.48 -13.96 4.08
CA SER A 47 0.58 -13.08 4.58
C SER A 47 1.19 -12.27 3.46
N PHE A 48 1.58 -11.04 3.79
CA PHE A 48 2.29 -10.16 2.86
C PHE A 48 3.59 -9.68 3.49
N ASP A 49 4.59 -9.42 2.65
CA ASP A 49 5.90 -8.93 3.08
C ASP A 49 5.96 -7.41 3.07
N PHE A 50 5.07 -6.77 2.31
CA PHE A 50 5.06 -5.33 2.14
C PHE A 50 3.67 -4.87 1.68
N ILE A 51 3.26 -3.67 2.11
CA ILE A 51 1.97 -3.08 1.72
C ILE A 51 2.21 -1.71 1.11
N ILE A 52 1.62 -1.45 -0.05
CA ILE A 52 1.57 -0.13 -0.66
C ILE A 52 0.11 0.30 -0.59
N LEU A 53 -0.17 1.45 0.02
CA LEU A 53 -1.52 1.84 0.38
C LEU A 53 -1.80 3.29 -0.02
N ASP A 54 -2.84 3.49 -0.83
CA ASP A 54 -3.30 4.84 -1.17
C ASP A 54 -4.20 5.39 -0.05
N VAL A 55 -4.10 6.68 0.20
CA VAL A 55 -4.95 7.36 1.18
C VAL A 55 -6.37 7.54 0.64
N GLY A 56 -6.51 7.90 -0.64
CA GLY A 56 -7.80 8.24 -1.24
C GLY A 56 -8.55 7.07 -1.85
N LEU A 57 -8.86 6.05 -1.05
CA LEU A 57 -9.61 4.89 -1.52
C LEU A 57 -11.12 5.17 -1.58
N PRO A 58 -11.88 4.43 -2.43
CA PRO A 58 -13.30 4.72 -2.63
C PRO A 58 -14.20 4.39 -1.45
N ASP A 59 -13.83 3.43 -0.60
CA ASP A 59 -14.67 2.98 0.52
C ASP A 59 -14.18 3.45 1.88
N LEU A 60 -12.91 3.23 2.18
CA LEU A 60 -12.29 3.61 3.44
C LEU A 60 -11.10 4.51 3.16
N ASN A 61 -10.89 5.51 4.01
CA ASN A 61 -9.67 6.31 3.96
C ASN A 61 -8.48 5.40 4.26
N GLY A 62 -7.37 5.55 3.51
CA GLY A 62 -6.19 4.72 3.70
C GLY A 62 -5.59 4.80 5.11
N PHE A 63 -5.71 5.96 5.77
CA PHE A 63 -5.27 6.09 7.16
C PHE A 63 -6.07 5.17 8.07
N GLU A 64 -7.37 5.04 7.83
CA GLU A 64 -8.23 4.14 8.60
C GLU A 64 -7.86 2.67 8.36
N VAL A 65 -7.57 2.32 7.11
CA VAL A 65 -7.10 0.96 6.79
C VAL A 65 -5.82 0.66 7.57
N CYS A 66 -4.88 1.60 7.59
CA CYS A 66 -3.62 1.43 8.31
C CYS A 66 -3.86 1.23 9.81
N LYS A 67 -4.74 2.02 10.42
CA LYS A 67 -5.06 1.88 11.83
C LYS A 67 -5.62 0.49 12.13
N GLN A 68 -6.54 0.00 11.29
CA GLN A 68 -7.15 -1.31 11.50
C GLN A 68 -6.14 -2.43 11.35
N LEU A 69 -5.31 -2.39 10.32
CA LEU A 69 -4.34 -3.46 10.11
C LEU A 69 -3.24 -3.45 11.18
N ARG A 70 -2.89 -2.29 11.74
CA ARG A 70 -1.87 -2.19 12.78
C ARG A 70 -2.31 -2.81 14.10
N GLN A 71 -3.58 -3.07 14.28
CA GLN A 71 -4.05 -3.80 15.46
C GLN A 71 -3.59 -5.27 15.44
N LYS A 72 -3.30 -5.81 14.26
CA LYS A 72 -2.96 -7.23 14.09
C LYS A 72 -1.64 -7.48 13.40
N TYR A 73 -1.17 -6.54 12.56
CA TYR A 73 -0.04 -6.78 11.66
C TYR A 73 1.01 -5.70 11.81
N GLN A 74 2.29 -6.11 11.71
CA GLN A 74 3.44 -5.20 11.70
C GLN A 74 4.13 -5.18 10.33
N THR A 75 3.42 -5.59 9.28
CA THR A 75 3.96 -5.63 7.92
C THR A 75 4.42 -4.23 7.50
N PRO A 76 5.64 -4.10 6.91
CA PRO A 76 6.10 -2.80 6.41
C PRO A 76 5.09 -2.20 5.44
N LEU A 77 4.82 -0.91 5.58
CA LEU A 77 3.78 -0.22 4.85
C LEU A 77 4.26 1.13 4.34
N LEU A 78 4.01 1.39 3.06
CA LEU A 78 4.29 2.66 2.41
C LEU A 78 2.97 3.27 1.95
N PHE A 79 2.69 4.51 2.35
CA PHE A 79 1.61 5.28 1.74
C PHE A 79 2.07 5.84 0.41
N LEU A 80 1.24 5.66 -0.62
CA LEU A 80 1.50 6.18 -1.96
C LEU A 80 0.25 6.94 -2.40
N THR A 81 0.33 8.27 -2.46
CA THR A 81 -0.86 9.10 -2.63
C THR A 81 -0.54 10.39 -3.38
N ALA A 82 -1.58 11.00 -3.98
CA ALA A 82 -1.49 12.33 -4.57
C ALA A 82 -1.51 13.45 -3.52
N ARG A 83 -1.80 13.13 -2.25
CA ARG A 83 -1.90 14.12 -1.17
C ARG A 83 -0.50 14.47 -0.66
N ASP A 84 0.01 15.60 -1.12
CA ASP A 84 1.35 16.08 -0.74
C ASP A 84 1.21 17.17 0.33
N ASP A 85 0.57 16.83 1.43
CA ASP A 85 0.41 17.71 2.57
C ASP A 85 1.32 17.21 3.70
N GLU A 86 2.12 18.10 4.26
CA GLU A 86 3.04 17.73 5.33
C GLU A 86 2.29 17.18 6.53
N ILE A 87 1.11 17.72 6.83
CA ILE A 87 0.28 17.24 7.93
C ILE A 87 -0.16 15.80 7.67
N ASP A 88 -0.60 15.51 6.42
CA ASP A 88 -1.00 14.15 6.06
C ASP A 88 0.17 13.18 6.16
N ARG A 89 1.37 13.62 5.77
CA ARG A 89 2.57 12.79 5.89
C ARG A 89 2.87 12.47 7.35
N VAL A 90 2.83 13.46 8.22
CA VAL A 90 3.07 13.26 9.65
C VAL A 90 2.03 12.32 10.24
N VAL A 91 0.75 12.52 9.92
CA VAL A 91 -0.32 11.65 10.40
C VAL A 91 -0.11 10.22 9.94
N GLY A 92 0.22 10.02 8.65
CA GLY A 92 0.45 8.69 8.11
C GLY A 92 1.56 7.95 8.84
N LEU A 93 2.68 8.62 9.09
CA LEU A 93 3.81 8.00 9.80
C LEU A 93 3.47 7.72 11.25
N GLU A 94 2.75 8.61 11.92
CA GLU A 94 2.38 8.43 13.32
C GLU A 94 1.41 7.26 13.55
N ILE A 95 0.51 7.00 12.60
CA ILE A 95 -0.44 5.88 12.75
C ILE A 95 0.17 4.54 12.36
N GLY A 96 1.44 4.50 11.94
CA GLY A 96 2.17 3.27 11.81
C GLY A 96 2.75 2.94 10.44
N ALA A 97 2.71 3.87 9.48
CA ALA A 97 3.38 3.64 8.20
C ALA A 97 4.89 3.77 8.36
N ASP A 98 5.64 3.03 7.56
CA ASP A 98 7.09 3.09 7.56
C ASP A 98 7.60 4.22 6.67
N ASP A 99 6.81 4.62 5.67
CA ASP A 99 7.17 5.72 4.77
C ASP A 99 5.92 6.31 4.12
N TYR A 100 6.10 7.44 3.45
CA TYR A 100 5.02 8.17 2.79
C TYR A 100 5.57 8.79 1.51
N CYS A 101 5.04 8.40 0.38
CA CYS A 101 5.52 8.82 -0.93
C CYS A 101 4.39 9.45 -1.74
N THR A 102 4.66 10.58 -2.40
CA THR A 102 3.65 11.26 -3.21
C THR A 102 3.74 10.85 -4.69
N LYS A 103 2.59 10.84 -5.34
CA LYS A 103 2.49 10.60 -6.78
C LYS A 103 2.84 11.88 -7.54
N PRO A 104 3.44 11.82 -8.73
CA PRO A 104 3.95 10.63 -9.39
C PRO A 104 5.25 10.15 -8.74
N PHE A 105 5.57 8.89 -8.92
CA PHE A 105 6.73 8.30 -8.30
C PHE A 105 7.45 7.37 -9.27
N SER A 106 8.72 7.07 -8.95
CA SER A 106 9.49 6.07 -9.67
C SER A 106 9.49 4.77 -8.86
N ALA A 107 9.32 3.63 -9.53
CA ALA A 107 9.40 2.32 -8.88
C ALA A 107 10.75 2.12 -8.17
N ARG A 108 11.77 2.85 -8.57
CA ARG A 108 13.09 2.80 -7.92
C ARG A 108 13.08 3.35 -6.50
N GLU A 109 12.09 4.19 -6.15
CA GLU A 109 11.99 4.78 -4.83
C GLU A 109 11.40 3.81 -3.81
N ILE A 110 10.85 2.71 -4.30
CA ILE A 110 10.25 1.69 -3.46
C ILE A 110 11.26 0.56 -3.25
#